data_c21cdeadbff6a3b2626c70588242d599
#
_entry.id   c21cdeadbff6a3b2626c70588242d599
#
_cell.length_a   1.000
_cell.length_b   1.000
_cell.length_c   1.000
_cell.angle_alpha   90.00
_cell.angle_beta   90.00
_cell.angle_gamma   90.00
#
_symmetry.space_group_name_H-M   'P 1'
#
loop_
_entity.id
_entity.type
_entity.pdbx_description
1 polymer ?
#
loop_
_entity_poly.entity_id
_entity_poly.type
_entity_poly.pdbx_seq_one_letter_code
_entity_poly.pdbx_strand_id
1 'polypeptide(L)'
;MRGFRKGRQENDMMNAYLEDDPWGSWKDGFYESLTKTQRDALKSEIFQDQAGLCAYCEKELIKEGVNKPLGYKVEHFIPENSKHIKECIAEGHHGPFINYSLRWTNLFGCCYGGEEPNSASYVQGLSAKVEKSCDVPKSHHNWYGLILDPSRDLPLDQTYFEFDEDGVVLVAEECPEIQRLIASQTIQKLNLNCNRLVKLRLATLEKLSTLAGEEDSELLIEKDENGLYGEFISLRKWYLAC
;
A
#
# COMPACT_ATOMS: atom_id res chain seq x y z
N MET A 1 -3.80 -0.24 8.38
CA MET A 1 -2.53 0.12 7.66
C MET A 1 -1.39 0.03 8.65
N ARG A 2 -0.37 -0.74 8.35
CA ARG A 2 0.83 -0.92 9.18
C ARG A 2 2.04 -0.21 8.57
N GLY A 3 3.03 0.07 9.43
CA GLY A 3 4.35 0.49 8.96
C GLY A 3 5.13 -0.69 8.35
N PHE A 4 5.95 -0.38 7.37
CA PHE A 4 6.97 -1.28 6.85
C PHE A 4 8.25 -0.50 6.54
N ARG A 5 9.34 -1.19 6.25
CA ARG A 5 10.58 -0.54 5.81
C ARG A 5 11.03 -1.16 4.51
N LYS A 6 11.53 -0.31 3.64
CA LYS A 6 12.21 -0.74 2.42
C LYS A 6 13.48 -1.51 2.80
N GLY A 7 13.73 -2.66 2.19
CA GLY A 7 14.95 -3.43 2.39
C GLY A 7 16.22 -2.67 2.00
N ARG A 8 16.06 -1.69 1.09
CA ARG A 8 17.12 -0.75 0.69
C ARG A 8 16.55 0.65 0.44
N GLN A 9 17.42 1.66 0.48
CA GLN A 9 17.02 3.06 0.22
C GLN A 9 17.06 3.42 -1.26
N GLU A 10 17.84 2.71 -2.05
CA GLU A 10 18.09 2.96 -3.46
C GLU A 10 17.95 1.68 -4.28
N ASN A 11 17.70 1.83 -5.56
CA ASN A 11 17.63 0.72 -6.51
C ASN A 11 18.65 0.95 -7.64
N ASP A 12 19.56 0.00 -7.84
CA ASP A 12 20.70 0.13 -8.76
C ASP A 12 20.28 0.36 -10.20
N MET A 13 19.17 -0.29 -10.65
CA MET A 13 18.65 -0.08 -12.01
C MET A 13 18.13 1.34 -12.20
N MET A 14 17.47 1.89 -11.17
CA MET A 14 16.96 3.26 -11.21
C MET A 14 18.11 4.27 -11.15
N ASN A 15 19.11 4.03 -10.32
CA ASN A 15 20.28 4.91 -10.23
C ASN A 15 21.05 4.93 -11.54
N ALA A 16 21.32 3.77 -12.15
CA ALA A 16 21.99 3.68 -13.45
C ALA A 16 21.20 4.42 -14.55
N TYR A 17 19.86 4.30 -14.56
CA TYR A 17 19.05 5.04 -15.51
C TYR A 17 19.12 6.56 -15.28
N LEU A 18 19.12 7.01 -14.02
CA LEU A 18 19.20 8.43 -13.67
C LEU A 18 20.56 9.08 -13.98
N GLU A 19 21.65 8.29 -14.10
CA GLU A 19 22.94 8.77 -14.57
C GLU A 19 22.86 9.23 -16.03
N ASP A 20 22.09 8.51 -16.86
CA ASP A 20 21.90 8.83 -18.28
C ASP A 20 20.76 9.84 -18.50
N ASP A 21 19.66 9.75 -17.77
CA ASP A 21 18.50 10.64 -17.84
C ASP A 21 17.97 11.05 -16.45
N PRO A 22 18.56 12.08 -15.84
CA PRO A 22 18.15 12.56 -14.52
C PRO A 22 16.68 13.03 -14.43
N TRP A 23 16.08 13.33 -15.60
CA TRP A 23 14.72 13.84 -15.71
C TRP A 23 13.73 12.79 -16.23
N GLY A 24 14.20 11.58 -16.41
CA GLY A 24 13.42 10.49 -16.95
C GLY A 24 12.14 10.22 -16.18
N SER A 25 11.11 9.81 -16.90
CA SER A 25 9.83 9.41 -16.31
C SER A 25 9.84 7.92 -15.93
N TRP A 26 8.93 7.55 -15.03
CA TRP A 26 8.74 6.15 -14.68
C TRP A 26 8.17 5.36 -15.87
N LYS A 27 7.00 5.73 -16.36
CA LYS A 27 6.22 4.93 -17.31
C LYS A 27 6.84 4.94 -18.70
N ASP A 28 6.99 6.13 -19.27
CA ASP A 28 7.38 6.31 -20.68
C ASP A 28 8.92 6.34 -20.89
N GLY A 29 9.68 6.05 -19.83
CA GLY A 29 11.14 6.02 -19.85
C GLY A 29 11.68 4.78 -19.16
N PHE A 30 11.92 4.86 -17.84
CA PHE A 30 12.56 3.79 -17.07
C PHE A 30 11.85 2.44 -17.20
N TYR A 31 10.56 2.38 -16.89
CA TYR A 31 9.83 1.11 -16.84
C TYR A 31 9.71 0.44 -18.22
N GLU A 32 9.58 1.23 -19.28
CA GLU A 32 9.58 0.70 -20.66
C GLU A 32 10.96 0.21 -21.11
N SER A 33 12.04 0.81 -20.61
CA SER A 33 13.41 0.36 -20.92
C SER A 33 13.77 -1.01 -20.33
N LEU A 34 13.05 -1.44 -19.27
CA LEU A 34 13.31 -2.69 -18.59
C LEU A 34 12.81 -3.90 -19.39
N THR A 35 13.59 -4.96 -19.38
CA THR A 35 13.14 -6.29 -19.81
C THR A 35 12.04 -6.81 -18.90
N LYS A 36 11.27 -7.81 -19.38
CA LYS A 36 10.25 -8.46 -18.55
C LYS A 36 10.83 -8.99 -17.24
N THR A 37 11.98 -9.66 -17.29
CA THR A 37 12.64 -10.21 -16.10
C THR A 37 12.99 -9.11 -15.08
N GLN A 38 13.49 -7.97 -15.54
CA GLN A 38 13.80 -6.84 -14.68
C GLN A 38 12.55 -6.21 -14.04
N ARG A 39 11.44 -6.09 -14.81
CA ARG A 39 10.15 -5.62 -14.27
C ARG A 39 9.61 -6.57 -13.21
N ASP A 40 9.69 -7.88 -13.46
CA ASP A 40 9.22 -8.89 -12.51
C ASP A 40 10.09 -8.89 -11.24
N ALA A 41 11.41 -8.73 -11.35
CA ALA A 41 12.32 -8.62 -10.21
C ALA A 41 12.02 -7.35 -9.37
N LEU A 42 11.86 -6.20 -10.01
CA LEU A 42 11.52 -4.94 -9.35
C LEU A 42 10.18 -5.03 -8.60
N LYS A 43 9.17 -5.61 -9.23
CA LYS A 43 7.88 -5.86 -8.57
C LYS A 43 8.03 -6.84 -7.40
N SER A 44 8.82 -7.90 -7.57
CA SER A 44 9.07 -8.86 -6.50
C SER A 44 9.71 -8.20 -5.27
N GLU A 45 10.66 -7.29 -5.45
CA GLU A 45 11.25 -6.56 -4.33
C GLU A 45 10.24 -5.67 -3.59
N ILE A 46 9.41 -4.90 -4.33
CA ILE A 46 8.35 -4.08 -3.72
C ILE A 46 7.39 -4.97 -2.91
N PHE A 47 7.04 -6.13 -3.45
CA PHE A 47 6.17 -7.09 -2.81
C PHE A 47 6.78 -7.64 -1.51
N GLN A 48 8.04 -8.03 -1.53
CA GLN A 48 8.76 -8.54 -0.34
C GLN A 48 8.92 -7.48 0.75
N ASP A 49 9.25 -6.24 0.39
CA ASP A 49 9.34 -5.12 1.34
C ASP A 49 8.04 -4.95 2.16
N GLN A 50 6.90 -5.23 1.54
CA GLN A 50 5.58 -5.12 2.15
C GLN A 50 5.03 -6.44 2.71
N ALA A 51 5.83 -7.50 2.68
CA ALA A 51 5.45 -8.85 3.09
C ALA A 51 4.12 -9.30 2.43
N GLY A 52 3.97 -9.05 1.13
CA GLY A 52 2.84 -9.51 0.31
C GLY A 52 1.57 -8.68 0.39
N LEU A 53 1.55 -7.59 1.16
CA LEU A 53 0.33 -6.84 1.43
C LEU A 53 0.28 -5.48 0.73
N CYS A 54 -0.92 -5.04 0.39
CA CYS A 54 -1.17 -3.67 -0.08
C CYS A 54 -0.70 -2.65 0.98
N ALA A 55 0.09 -1.66 0.56
CA ALA A 55 0.64 -0.64 1.45
C ALA A 55 -0.42 0.10 2.28
N TYR A 56 -1.64 0.23 1.75
CA TYR A 56 -2.70 1.01 2.37
C TYR A 56 -3.73 0.18 3.13
N CYS A 57 -4.31 -0.85 2.51
CA CYS A 57 -5.42 -1.59 3.12
C CYS A 57 -5.04 -2.96 3.68
N GLU A 58 -3.82 -3.42 3.46
CA GLU A 58 -3.33 -4.75 3.88
C GLU A 58 -4.06 -5.93 3.24
N LYS A 59 -4.79 -5.70 2.13
CA LYS A 59 -5.28 -6.78 1.31
C LYS A 59 -4.09 -7.51 0.67
N GLU A 60 -4.17 -8.81 0.59
CA GLU A 60 -3.16 -9.61 -0.10
C GLU A 60 -3.01 -9.22 -1.57
N LEU A 61 -1.76 -9.11 -2.04
CA LEU A 61 -1.43 -8.70 -3.41
C LEU A 61 -1.36 -9.89 -4.38
N ILE A 62 -1.28 -11.12 -3.88
CA ILE A 62 -1.33 -12.35 -4.65
C ILE A 62 -2.48 -13.22 -4.14
N LYS A 63 -3.24 -13.81 -5.05
CA LYS A 63 -4.10 -14.96 -4.73
C LYS A 63 -3.29 -16.24 -4.89
N GLU A 64 -3.29 -17.10 -3.88
CA GLU A 64 -2.75 -18.46 -3.97
C GLU A 64 -3.29 -19.21 -5.20
N GLY A 65 -2.42 -19.99 -5.84
CA GLY A 65 -2.77 -20.90 -6.93
C GLY A 65 -2.85 -20.30 -8.32
N VAL A 66 -2.49 -19.04 -8.52
CA VAL A 66 -2.43 -18.43 -9.85
C VAL A 66 -0.99 -18.09 -10.19
N ASN A 67 -0.38 -18.89 -11.07
CA ASN A 67 0.89 -18.60 -11.74
C ASN A 67 0.75 -17.36 -12.67
N LYS A 68 0.31 -16.22 -12.13
CA LYS A 68 0.22 -14.96 -12.85
C LYS A 68 1.21 -13.98 -12.24
N PRO A 69 1.79 -13.09 -13.05
CA PRO A 69 2.64 -12.02 -12.54
C PRO A 69 1.87 -11.27 -11.44
N LEU A 70 2.59 -10.90 -10.40
CA LEU A 70 2.12 -10.19 -9.22
C LEU A 70 0.99 -9.21 -9.56
N GLY A 71 -0.25 -9.56 -9.17
CA GLY A 71 -1.48 -8.86 -9.51
C GLY A 71 -1.67 -7.60 -8.68
N TYR A 72 -0.77 -6.63 -8.81
CA TYR A 72 -0.85 -5.36 -8.13
C TYR A 72 -0.32 -4.21 -8.97
N LYS A 73 -0.67 -2.99 -8.58
CA LYS A 73 -0.16 -1.74 -9.16
C LYS A 73 1.07 -1.27 -8.40
N VAL A 74 2.06 -0.72 -9.11
CA VAL A 74 3.12 0.09 -8.49
C VAL A 74 2.56 1.50 -8.34
N GLU A 75 2.51 1.97 -7.12
CA GLU A 75 2.04 3.29 -6.71
C GLU A 75 3.21 4.20 -6.40
N HIS A 76 3.10 5.46 -6.79
CA HIS A 76 4.00 6.53 -6.40
C HIS A 76 3.35 7.36 -5.28
N PHE A 77 3.90 7.32 -4.07
CA PHE A 77 3.35 8.09 -2.94
C PHE A 77 3.33 9.60 -3.24
N ILE A 78 4.43 10.13 -3.72
CA ILE A 78 4.49 11.44 -4.38
C ILE A 78 4.29 11.18 -5.87
N PRO A 79 3.25 11.73 -6.49
CA PRO A 79 2.90 11.42 -7.88
C PRO A 79 4.02 11.66 -8.88
N GLU A 80 4.03 10.84 -9.92
CA GLU A 80 4.99 10.88 -11.02
C GLU A 80 5.00 12.22 -11.79
N ASN A 81 3.92 13.00 -11.70
CA ASN A 81 3.75 14.22 -12.49
C ASN A 81 4.75 15.33 -12.10
N SER A 82 5.51 15.81 -13.07
CA SER A 82 6.52 16.86 -12.91
C SER A 82 6.04 18.20 -12.30
N LYS A 83 4.73 18.48 -12.28
CA LYS A 83 4.19 19.65 -11.58
C LYS A 83 4.48 19.62 -10.08
N HIS A 84 4.40 18.46 -9.45
CA HIS A 84 4.63 18.31 -8.01
C HIS A 84 6.10 18.44 -7.64
N ILE A 85 7.02 18.08 -8.54
CA ILE A 85 8.45 18.33 -8.36
C ILE A 85 8.72 19.84 -8.33
N LYS A 86 8.04 20.62 -9.19
CA LYS A 86 8.15 22.08 -9.20
C LYS A 86 7.54 22.73 -7.95
N GLU A 87 6.45 22.20 -7.43
CA GLU A 87 5.81 22.65 -6.19
C GLU A 87 6.70 22.39 -4.99
N CYS A 88 7.32 21.21 -4.87
CA CYS A 88 8.28 20.92 -3.81
C CYS A 88 9.49 21.84 -3.84
N ILE A 89 9.96 22.26 -5.01
CA ILE A 89 11.03 23.27 -5.17
C ILE A 89 10.53 24.66 -4.76
N ALA A 90 9.30 25.01 -5.11
CA ALA A 90 8.71 26.31 -4.79
C ALA A 90 8.43 26.48 -3.28
N GLU A 91 8.19 25.41 -2.55
CA GLU A 91 8.01 25.41 -1.08
C GLU A 91 9.33 25.52 -0.29
N GLY A 92 10.44 25.85 -0.94
CA GLY A 92 11.71 26.16 -0.28
C GLY A 92 12.56 24.93 0.08
N HIS A 93 12.29 23.79 -0.47
CA HIS A 93 13.19 22.63 -0.42
C HIS A 93 14.42 22.90 -1.33
N HIS A 94 15.34 23.71 -0.86
CA HIS A 94 16.60 24.07 -1.53
C HIS A 94 17.62 22.92 -1.45
N GLY A 95 17.21 21.71 -1.85
CA GLY A 95 18.10 20.58 -2.00
C GLY A 95 18.45 20.31 -3.46
N PRO A 96 19.38 19.40 -3.73
CA PRO A 96 19.56 18.90 -5.08
C PRO A 96 18.24 18.36 -5.59
N PHE A 97 17.98 18.60 -6.87
CA PHE A 97 16.77 18.09 -7.53
C PHE A 97 16.56 16.59 -7.25
N ILE A 98 15.37 16.24 -6.81
CA ILE A 98 14.99 14.84 -6.56
C ILE A 98 13.92 14.45 -7.57
N ASN A 99 14.22 13.46 -8.41
CA ASN A 99 13.24 12.85 -9.28
C ASN A 99 12.43 11.82 -8.47
N TYR A 100 11.28 12.21 -7.90
CA TYR A 100 10.44 11.34 -7.09
C TYR A 100 9.83 10.18 -7.89
N SER A 101 9.67 10.30 -9.22
CA SER A 101 9.16 9.20 -10.04
C SER A 101 10.13 8.01 -10.08
N LEU A 102 11.42 8.26 -9.88
CA LEU A 102 12.47 7.24 -9.85
C LEU A 102 13.16 7.12 -8.47
N ARG A 103 12.43 7.39 -7.40
CA ARG A 103 12.89 7.15 -6.02
C ARG A 103 12.34 5.83 -5.52
N TRP A 104 13.22 4.89 -5.17
CA TRP A 104 12.84 3.59 -4.66
C TRP A 104 11.90 3.67 -3.44
N THR A 105 12.22 4.57 -2.51
CA THR A 105 11.41 4.78 -1.30
C THR A 105 10.04 5.41 -1.56
N ASN A 106 9.79 5.91 -2.76
CA ASN A 106 8.52 6.47 -3.19
C ASN A 106 7.57 5.44 -3.83
N LEU A 107 8.03 4.19 -4.03
CA LEU A 107 7.28 3.15 -4.75
C LEU A 107 6.65 2.16 -3.78
N PHE A 108 5.35 1.93 -3.94
CA PHE A 108 4.59 0.96 -3.15
C PHE A 108 3.83 -0.02 -4.04
N GLY A 109 3.58 -1.21 -3.52
CA GLY A 109 2.63 -2.15 -4.10
C GLY A 109 1.23 -1.88 -3.55
N CYS A 110 0.27 -1.63 -4.43
CA CYS A 110 -1.12 -1.38 -4.07
C CYS A 110 -2.07 -2.31 -4.79
N CYS A 111 -3.13 -2.73 -4.10
CA CYS A 111 -4.21 -3.47 -4.72
C CYS A 111 -4.91 -2.61 -5.78
N TYR A 112 -5.75 -3.22 -6.60
CA TYR A 112 -6.48 -2.49 -7.66
C TYR A 112 -7.54 -1.52 -7.14
N GLY A 113 -7.79 -1.47 -5.83
CA GLY A 113 -8.66 -0.47 -5.21
C GLY A 113 -10.11 -0.48 -5.69
N GLY A 114 -10.61 -1.61 -6.18
CA GLY A 114 -11.93 -1.75 -6.77
C GLY A 114 -11.94 -1.69 -8.31
N GLU A 115 -10.78 -1.61 -8.95
CA GLU A 115 -10.60 -1.63 -10.41
C GLU A 115 -9.95 -2.94 -10.87
N GLU A 116 -10.23 -4.07 -10.19
CA GLU A 116 -9.65 -5.37 -10.52
C GLU A 116 -9.92 -5.74 -11.99
N PRO A 117 -8.87 -6.07 -12.77
CA PRO A 117 -9.05 -6.60 -14.11
C PRO A 117 -9.91 -7.88 -14.06
N ASN A 118 -10.94 -7.96 -14.88
CA ASN A 118 -11.87 -9.09 -14.94
C ASN A 118 -12.78 -9.32 -13.72
N SER A 119 -12.99 -8.31 -12.87
CA SER A 119 -14.08 -8.39 -11.89
C SER A 119 -15.43 -8.45 -12.63
N ALA A 120 -16.39 -9.22 -12.11
CA ALA A 120 -17.74 -9.33 -12.69
C ALA A 120 -18.45 -7.97 -12.80
N SER A 121 -18.00 -6.95 -12.10
CA SER A 121 -18.42 -5.55 -12.21
C SER A 121 -17.98 -4.87 -13.52
N TYR A 122 -16.98 -5.41 -14.21
CA TYR A 122 -16.57 -4.97 -15.54
C TYR A 122 -17.36 -5.64 -16.66
N VAL A 123 -17.95 -6.81 -16.37
CA VAL A 123 -18.75 -7.58 -17.31
C VAL A 123 -20.21 -7.24 -17.05
N GLN A 124 -20.82 -6.51 -17.97
CA GLN A 124 -22.24 -6.17 -18.03
C GLN A 124 -22.70 -4.99 -17.18
N GLY A 125 -22.61 -3.75 -17.68
CA GLY A 125 -23.65 -2.71 -17.56
C GLY A 125 -24.37 -2.47 -16.22
N LEU A 126 -24.00 -3.19 -15.18
CA LEU A 126 -24.46 -3.01 -13.82
C LEU A 126 -23.65 -1.86 -13.21
N SER A 127 -24.17 -0.67 -13.32
CA SER A 127 -23.63 0.57 -12.75
C SER A 127 -23.79 0.65 -11.22
N ALA A 128 -23.48 -0.40 -10.51
CA ALA A 128 -23.10 -0.26 -9.12
C ALA A 128 -21.73 0.41 -9.15
N LYS A 129 -21.63 1.71 -8.83
CA LYS A 129 -20.38 2.43 -8.66
C LYS A 129 -19.53 1.63 -7.68
N VAL A 130 -18.55 0.88 -8.21
CA VAL A 130 -17.60 0.18 -7.36
C VAL A 130 -16.87 1.22 -6.54
N GLU A 131 -16.97 1.11 -5.22
CA GLU A 131 -16.31 2.04 -4.31
C GLU A 131 -14.80 1.91 -4.45
N LYS A 132 -14.16 2.99 -4.84
CA LYS A 132 -12.72 3.07 -5.04
C LYS A 132 -12.02 3.28 -3.71
N SER A 133 -10.85 2.66 -3.53
CA SER A 133 -10.02 2.77 -2.33
C SER A 133 -8.52 2.76 -2.65
N CYS A 134 -7.68 2.94 -1.65
CA CYS A 134 -6.22 2.90 -1.74
C CYS A 134 -5.65 3.99 -2.67
N ASP A 135 -4.87 3.62 -3.70
CA ASP A 135 -4.30 4.56 -4.65
C ASP A 135 -5.31 5.16 -5.63
N VAL A 136 -6.44 4.48 -5.86
CA VAL A 136 -7.40 4.90 -6.90
C VAL A 136 -8.03 6.25 -6.62
N PRO A 137 -8.51 6.59 -5.40
CA PRO A 137 -8.95 7.93 -5.06
C PRO A 137 -7.83 8.96 -5.13
N LYS A 138 -6.59 8.57 -4.82
CA LYS A 138 -5.43 9.45 -4.83
C LYS A 138 -5.09 9.91 -6.25
N SER A 139 -5.15 8.98 -7.24
CA SER A 139 -4.86 9.30 -8.64
C SER A 139 -3.57 10.12 -8.79
N HIS A 140 -3.65 11.31 -9.38
CA HIS A 140 -2.52 12.22 -9.58
C HIS A 140 -2.36 13.28 -8.49
N HIS A 141 -3.16 13.21 -7.42
CA HIS A 141 -3.11 14.19 -6.34
C HIS A 141 -1.87 13.97 -5.46
N ASN A 142 -1.14 15.05 -5.21
CA ASN A 142 -0.10 15.03 -4.20
C ASN A 142 -0.74 15.16 -2.81
N TRP A 143 -0.71 14.06 -2.05
CA TRP A 143 -1.20 14.03 -0.68
C TRP A 143 -0.07 13.92 0.35
N TYR A 144 1.16 14.28 -0.07
CA TYR A 144 2.28 14.37 0.86
C TYR A 144 1.93 15.30 2.04
N GLY A 145 2.13 14.82 3.26
CA GLY A 145 1.73 15.53 4.48
C GLY A 145 0.24 15.56 4.79
N LEU A 146 -0.62 15.07 3.88
CA LEU A 146 -2.07 14.96 4.10
C LEU A 146 -2.52 13.54 4.43
N ILE A 147 -1.72 12.53 4.10
CA ILE A 147 -1.89 11.13 4.47
C ILE A 147 -0.56 10.60 4.99
N LEU A 148 -0.64 9.57 5.82
CA LEU A 148 0.54 8.89 6.34
C LEU A 148 1.25 8.09 5.25
N ASP A 149 2.57 8.26 5.17
CA ASP A 149 3.44 7.39 4.37
C ASP A 149 3.73 6.11 5.17
N PRO A 150 3.26 4.94 4.70
CA PRO A 150 3.40 3.71 5.47
C PRO A 150 4.86 3.24 5.65
N SER A 151 5.79 3.71 4.80
CA SER A 151 7.20 3.35 4.91
C SER A 151 8.00 4.25 5.86
N ARG A 152 7.49 5.44 6.14
CA ARG A 152 8.19 6.48 6.88
C ARG A 152 7.47 6.94 8.12
N ASP A 153 6.17 7.25 8.01
CA ASP A 153 5.43 7.94 9.06
C ASP A 153 4.81 6.96 10.07
N LEU A 154 4.71 5.67 9.71
CA LEU A 154 4.19 4.63 10.60
C LEU A 154 5.34 3.88 11.27
N PRO A 155 5.33 3.75 12.61
CA PRO A 155 6.25 2.89 13.33
C PRO A 155 5.96 1.41 13.03
N LEU A 156 6.94 0.54 13.31
CA LEU A 156 6.78 -0.91 13.12
C LEU A 156 6.08 -1.58 14.31
N ASP A 157 6.23 -0.98 15.48
CA ASP A 157 5.89 -1.50 16.80
C ASP A 157 4.69 -0.80 17.44
N GLN A 158 4.21 0.29 16.85
CA GLN A 158 3.04 1.01 17.32
C GLN A 158 1.93 0.98 16.27
N THR A 159 0.69 0.98 16.73
CA THR A 159 -0.46 1.09 15.83
C THR A 159 -1.06 2.50 15.93
N TYR A 160 -1.29 3.12 14.77
CA TYR A 160 -2.04 4.37 14.64
C TYR A 160 -3.50 4.11 14.29
N PHE A 161 -3.83 2.84 14.06
CA PHE A 161 -5.15 2.40 13.62
C PHE A 161 -5.60 1.21 14.47
N GLU A 162 -6.85 1.25 14.84
CA GLU A 162 -7.58 0.16 15.49
C GLU A 162 -8.80 -0.22 14.64
N PHE A 163 -9.54 -1.21 15.09
CA PHE A 163 -10.72 -1.70 14.39
C PHE A 163 -11.88 -1.82 15.36
N ASP A 164 -13.08 -1.86 14.83
CA ASP A 164 -14.24 -2.29 15.58
C ASP A 164 -14.71 -3.69 15.16
N GLU A 165 -15.72 -4.19 15.85
CA GLU A 165 -16.33 -5.51 15.59
C GLU A 165 -16.99 -5.60 14.21
N ASP A 166 -17.32 -4.47 13.60
CA ASP A 166 -17.89 -4.38 12.24
C ASP A 166 -16.81 -4.31 11.15
N GLY A 167 -15.52 -4.33 11.53
CA GLY A 167 -14.37 -4.25 10.61
C GLY A 167 -14.07 -2.86 10.08
N VAL A 168 -14.57 -1.82 10.73
CA VAL A 168 -14.27 -0.42 10.44
C VAL A 168 -12.90 -0.05 11.01
N VAL A 169 -12.09 0.69 10.25
CA VAL A 169 -10.81 1.24 10.72
C VAL A 169 -11.06 2.56 11.44
N LEU A 170 -10.51 2.68 12.61
CA LEU A 170 -10.53 3.85 13.46
C LEU A 170 -9.11 4.36 13.71
N VAL A 171 -8.99 5.59 14.21
CA VAL A 171 -7.71 6.09 14.72
C VAL A 171 -7.57 5.59 16.16
N ALA A 172 -6.50 4.82 16.40
CA ALA A 172 -6.24 4.23 17.71
C ALA A 172 -6.09 5.29 18.81
N GLU A 173 -6.48 4.91 20.05
CA GLU A 173 -6.34 5.80 21.21
C GLU A 173 -4.87 6.16 21.46
N GLU A 174 -3.95 5.24 21.20
CA GLU A 174 -2.51 5.42 21.37
C GLU A 174 -1.86 6.21 20.21
N CYS A 175 -2.61 6.57 19.18
CA CYS A 175 -2.09 7.40 18.09
C CYS A 175 -1.64 8.78 18.66
N PRO A 176 -0.38 9.18 18.44
CA PRO A 176 0.10 10.48 18.91
C PRO A 176 -0.78 11.63 18.43
N GLU A 177 -1.07 12.58 19.33
CA GLU A 177 -2.00 13.69 19.05
C GLU A 177 -1.65 14.45 17.77
N ILE A 178 -0.35 14.66 17.54
CA ILE A 178 0.14 15.34 16.34
C ILE A 178 -0.16 14.55 15.04
N GLN A 179 -0.35 13.24 15.12
CA GLN A 179 -0.62 12.38 13.98
C GLN A 179 -2.12 12.06 13.78
N ARG A 180 -2.97 12.30 14.79
CA ARG A 180 -4.39 11.94 14.74
C ARG A 180 -5.13 12.52 13.55
N LEU A 181 -4.89 13.80 13.25
CA LEU A 181 -5.54 14.45 12.11
C LEU A 181 -5.14 13.78 10.79
N ILE A 182 -3.84 13.53 10.59
CA ILE A 182 -3.32 12.92 9.37
C ILE A 182 -3.79 11.46 9.28
N ALA A 183 -3.83 10.72 10.39
CA ALA A 183 -4.36 9.36 10.45
C ALA A 183 -5.85 9.32 10.04
N SER A 184 -6.66 10.23 10.58
CA SER A 184 -8.07 10.35 10.20
C SER A 184 -8.23 10.71 8.71
N GLN A 185 -7.45 11.65 8.21
CA GLN A 185 -7.45 12.01 6.79
C GLN A 185 -6.99 10.85 5.90
N THR A 186 -6.05 10.02 6.37
CA THR A 186 -5.61 8.81 5.66
C THR A 186 -6.75 7.84 5.46
N ILE A 187 -7.53 7.55 6.52
CA ILE A 187 -8.72 6.68 6.43
C ILE A 187 -9.71 7.24 5.42
N GLN A 188 -10.01 8.52 5.49
CA GLN A 188 -11.03 9.17 4.65
C GLN A 188 -10.58 9.28 3.19
N LYS A 189 -9.38 9.81 2.94
CA LYS A 189 -8.87 10.08 1.58
C LYS A 189 -8.61 8.80 0.80
N LEU A 190 -8.06 7.78 1.45
CA LEU A 190 -7.85 6.47 0.84
C LEU A 190 -9.11 5.60 0.84
N ASN A 191 -10.23 6.10 1.40
CA ASN A 191 -11.50 5.40 1.52
C ASN A 191 -11.35 3.99 2.10
N LEU A 192 -10.61 3.88 3.22
CA LEU A 192 -10.31 2.60 3.84
C LEU A 192 -11.53 1.93 4.49
N ASN A 193 -12.60 2.69 4.71
CA ASN A 193 -13.88 2.19 5.23
C ASN A 193 -14.96 2.06 4.15
N CYS A 194 -14.58 1.91 2.87
CA CYS A 194 -15.55 1.54 1.84
C CYS A 194 -16.17 0.16 2.15
N ASN A 195 -17.44 -0.04 1.78
CA ASN A 195 -18.19 -1.26 2.07
C ASN A 195 -17.46 -2.53 1.64
N ARG A 196 -16.73 -2.48 0.54
CA ARG A 196 -15.94 -3.62 0.05
C ARG A 196 -14.83 -4.03 1.03
N LEU A 197 -14.07 -3.07 1.57
CA LEU A 197 -12.99 -3.36 2.53
C LEU A 197 -13.53 -3.77 3.90
N VAL A 198 -14.59 -3.12 4.37
CA VAL A 198 -15.28 -3.46 5.61
C VAL A 198 -15.77 -4.90 5.56
N LYS A 199 -16.47 -5.31 4.49
CA LYS A 199 -16.95 -6.69 4.31
C LYS A 199 -15.82 -7.72 4.27
N LEU A 200 -14.68 -7.40 3.66
CA LEU A 200 -13.53 -8.31 3.63
C LEU A 200 -12.91 -8.49 5.03
N ARG A 201 -12.83 -7.41 5.81
CA ARG A 201 -12.36 -7.46 7.21
C ARG A 201 -13.33 -8.22 8.10
N LEU A 202 -14.63 -7.98 7.95
CA LEU A 202 -15.67 -8.71 8.68
C LEU A 202 -15.57 -10.21 8.40
N ALA A 203 -15.43 -10.63 7.14
CA ALA A 203 -15.22 -12.03 6.79
C ALA A 203 -13.90 -12.59 7.38
N THR A 204 -12.89 -11.74 7.58
CA THR A 204 -11.66 -12.16 8.28
C THR A 204 -11.92 -12.35 9.78
N LEU A 205 -12.64 -11.44 10.43
CA LEU A 205 -13.04 -11.57 11.84
C LEU A 205 -13.88 -12.84 12.08
N GLU A 206 -14.84 -13.13 11.21
CA GLU A 206 -15.64 -14.37 11.27
C GLU A 206 -14.75 -15.62 11.21
N LYS A 207 -13.75 -15.64 10.33
CA LYS A 207 -12.78 -16.75 10.27
C LYS A 207 -11.95 -16.84 11.55
N LEU A 208 -11.45 -15.72 12.07
CA LEU A 208 -10.68 -15.69 13.30
C LEU A 208 -11.50 -16.17 14.49
N SER A 209 -12.78 -15.82 14.58
CA SER A 209 -13.67 -16.28 15.66
C SER A 209 -13.88 -17.81 15.66
N THR A 210 -13.80 -18.45 14.49
CA THR A 210 -13.88 -19.91 14.41
C THR A 210 -12.57 -20.60 14.78
N LEU A 211 -11.44 -19.92 14.66
CA LEU A 211 -10.10 -20.44 14.94
C LEU A 211 -9.60 -20.08 16.36
N ALA A 212 -10.24 -19.13 17.01
CA ALA A 212 -9.83 -18.58 18.33
C ALA A 212 -9.97 -19.57 19.51
N GLY A 213 -9.98 -20.85 19.30
CA GLY A 213 -9.94 -21.88 20.32
C GLY A 213 -8.89 -22.95 20.02
N GLU A 214 -8.15 -22.80 18.95
CA GLU A 214 -7.10 -23.73 18.53
C GLU A 214 -5.72 -23.28 19.07
N GLU A 215 -4.86 -24.23 19.41
CA GLU A 215 -3.54 -23.96 20.00
C GLU A 215 -2.61 -23.12 19.11
N ASP A 216 -2.95 -22.92 17.84
CA ASP A 216 -2.11 -22.29 16.82
C ASP A 216 -2.55 -20.84 16.46
N SER A 217 -3.30 -20.16 17.32
CA SER A 217 -3.77 -18.79 17.05
C SER A 217 -2.65 -17.77 16.80
N GLU A 218 -1.47 -18.00 17.40
CA GLU A 218 -0.28 -17.16 17.20
C GLU A 218 0.24 -17.22 15.75
N LEU A 219 0.09 -18.35 15.06
CA LEU A 219 0.49 -18.49 13.66
C LEU A 219 -0.29 -17.59 12.72
N LEU A 220 -1.48 -17.15 13.15
CA LEU A 220 -2.33 -16.26 12.34
C LEU A 220 -1.77 -14.83 12.19
N ILE A 221 -0.79 -14.46 13.02
CA ILE A 221 -0.14 -13.14 13.03
C ILE A 221 1.33 -13.19 12.66
N GLU A 222 1.87 -14.38 12.43
CA GLU A 222 3.26 -14.57 12.01
C GLU A 222 3.39 -14.54 10.49
N LYS A 223 4.62 -14.40 10.02
CA LYS A 223 4.95 -14.56 8.61
C LYS A 223 5.06 -16.05 8.28
N ASP A 224 4.59 -16.40 7.10
CA ASP A 224 4.78 -17.72 6.54
C ASP A 224 6.27 -18.02 6.22
N GLU A 225 6.55 -19.22 5.73
CA GLU A 225 7.89 -19.67 5.32
C GLU A 225 8.53 -18.79 4.22
N ASN A 226 7.75 -18.03 3.48
CA ASN A 226 8.18 -17.10 2.44
C ASN A 226 8.36 -15.67 2.97
N GLY A 227 8.15 -15.44 4.26
CA GLY A 227 8.24 -14.12 4.89
C GLY A 227 7.03 -13.22 4.64
N LEU A 228 5.88 -13.79 4.25
CA LEU A 228 4.66 -13.07 3.92
C LEU A 228 3.66 -13.10 5.07
N TYR A 229 2.87 -12.05 5.22
CA TYR A 229 1.75 -12.00 6.14
C TYR A 229 0.44 -12.39 5.44
N GLY A 230 -0.47 -13.01 6.17
CA GLY A 230 -1.86 -13.09 5.75
C GLY A 230 -2.53 -11.71 5.69
N GLU A 231 -3.55 -11.58 4.84
CA GLU A 231 -4.26 -10.30 4.66
C GLU A 231 -4.82 -9.74 5.98
N PHE A 232 -4.88 -8.41 6.06
CA PHE A 232 -5.37 -7.66 7.22
C PHE A 232 -4.64 -8.00 8.52
N ILE A 233 -3.30 -8.09 8.47
CA ILE A 233 -2.48 -8.46 9.63
C ILE A 233 -2.69 -7.54 10.83
N SER A 234 -2.92 -6.23 10.63
CA SER A 234 -3.23 -5.31 11.72
C SER A 234 -4.55 -5.63 12.40
N LEU A 235 -5.57 -6.01 11.63
CA LEU A 235 -6.87 -6.47 12.17
C LEU A 235 -6.71 -7.77 12.97
N ARG A 236 -5.91 -8.72 12.46
CA ARG A 236 -5.64 -10.00 13.14
C ARG A 236 -4.97 -9.77 14.50
N LYS A 237 -3.95 -8.92 14.53
CA LYS A 237 -3.24 -8.54 15.76
C LYS A 237 -4.16 -7.83 16.76
N TRP A 238 -4.99 -6.92 16.27
CA TRP A 238 -5.98 -6.24 17.11
C TRP A 238 -6.97 -7.24 17.73
N TYR A 239 -7.54 -8.13 16.92
CA TYR A 239 -8.50 -9.13 17.36
C TYR A 239 -7.93 -10.09 18.42
N LEU A 240 -6.68 -10.54 18.25
CA LEU A 240 -6.03 -11.45 19.20
C LEU A 240 -5.49 -10.76 20.45
N ALA A 241 -5.46 -9.44 20.48
CA ALA A 241 -5.06 -8.65 21.64
C ALA A 241 -6.25 -8.23 22.54
N CYS A 242 -7.49 -8.36 22.04
CA CYS A 242 -8.74 -8.14 22.79
C CYS A 242 -9.12 -9.36 23.63
#